data_11c0236183d4f94fab15e5be7cb07781
#
_entry.id   11c0236183d4f94fab15e5be7cb07781
#
_cell.length_a   1.000
_cell.length_b   1.000
_cell.length_c   1.000
_cell.angle_alpha   90.00
_cell.angle_beta   90.00
_cell.angle_gamma   90.00
#
_symmetry.space_group_name_H-M   'P 1'
#
loop_
_entity.id
_entity.type
_entity.pdbx_description
1 polymer ?
#
loop_
_entity_poly.entity_id
_entity_poly.type
_entity_poly.pdbx_seq_one_letter_code
_entity_poly.pdbx_strand_id
1 'polypeptide(L)'
;MSKWRKLDMASKTGHPPADMLVALYLDSTNGRSTYHRRIEYDIGCFKPDSRDNSRKLWWHGTHSTQDPTRMKKHYTIWWCPVHEFDGM
;
A
#
# COMPACT_ATOMS: atom_id res chain seq x y z
N MET A 1 15.75 2.91 -13.44
CA MET A 1 14.90 3.68 -12.55
C MET A 1 13.89 2.79 -11.86
N SER A 2 13.64 3.05 -10.60
CA SER A 2 12.61 2.29 -9.88
C SER A 2 11.22 2.69 -10.34
N LYS A 3 10.36 1.70 -10.58
CA LYS A 3 8.96 1.92 -10.87
C LYS A 3 8.14 2.12 -9.59
N TRP A 4 8.76 1.88 -8.45
CA TRP A 4 8.11 2.01 -7.17
C TRP A 4 8.02 3.46 -6.74
N ARG A 5 6.84 3.86 -6.27
CA ARG A 5 6.57 5.20 -5.78
C ARG A 5 6.23 5.11 -4.29
N LYS A 6 6.80 6.00 -3.49
CA LYS A 6 6.49 6.01 -2.07
C LYS A 6 5.02 6.41 -1.87
N LEU A 7 4.31 5.64 -1.05
CA LEU A 7 2.89 5.89 -0.79
C LEU A 7 2.70 7.11 0.09
N ASP A 8 1.87 8.04 -0.35
CA ASP A 8 1.44 9.21 0.41
C ASP A 8 -0.04 9.44 0.16
N MET A 9 -0.87 9.04 1.12
CA MET A 9 -2.32 9.13 0.98
C MET A 9 -2.84 10.57 1.05
N ALA A 10 -2.04 11.50 1.57
CA ALA A 10 -2.43 12.90 1.67
C ALA A 10 -2.24 13.67 0.36
N SER A 11 -1.42 13.15 -0.54
CA SER A 11 -1.15 13.77 -1.84
C SER A 11 -1.95 13.10 -2.94
N LYS A 12 -2.53 13.89 -3.84
CA LYS A 12 -3.30 13.34 -4.96
C LYS A 12 -2.45 12.51 -5.91
N THR A 13 -1.17 12.80 -5.99
CA THR A 13 -0.23 12.08 -6.86
C THR A 13 0.61 11.05 -6.10
N GLY A 14 0.51 11.03 -4.78
CA GLY A 14 1.28 10.13 -3.93
C GLY A 14 0.63 8.77 -3.71
N HIS A 15 -0.57 8.55 -4.23
CA HIS A 15 -1.23 7.27 -4.14
C HIS A 15 -1.88 6.93 -5.48
N PRO A 16 -2.17 5.65 -5.75
CA PRO A 16 -2.80 5.28 -7.00
C PRO A 16 -4.25 5.75 -7.06
N PRO A 17 -4.79 5.92 -8.26
CA PRO A 17 -6.22 6.15 -8.41
C PRO A 17 -7.03 5.02 -7.79
N ALA A 18 -8.24 5.34 -7.34
CA ALA A 18 -9.15 4.35 -6.79
C ALA A 18 -9.42 3.24 -7.82
N ASP A 19 -9.52 2.02 -7.32
CA ASP A 19 -9.81 0.82 -8.12
C ASP A 19 -8.69 0.39 -9.08
N MET A 20 -7.57 1.10 -9.14
CA MET A 20 -6.44 0.64 -9.93
C MET A 20 -5.76 -0.54 -9.24
N LEU A 21 -5.53 -1.61 -9.99
CA LEU A 21 -4.79 -2.76 -9.46
C LEU A 21 -3.31 -2.41 -9.34
N VAL A 22 -2.79 -2.51 -8.13
CA VAL A 22 -1.40 -2.15 -7.83
C VAL A 22 -0.73 -3.21 -6.97
N ALA A 23 0.59 -3.24 -7.04
CA ALA A 23 1.41 -3.99 -6.10
C ALA A 23 1.91 -3.05 -5.00
N LEU A 24 1.98 -3.55 -3.80
CA LEU A 24 2.59 -2.86 -2.67
C LEU A 24 3.87 -3.57 -2.25
N TYR A 25 4.87 -2.76 -1.94
CA TYR A 25 6.09 -3.19 -1.28
C TYR A 25 6.04 -2.62 0.13
N LEU A 26 6.04 -3.51 1.13
CA LEU A 26 5.88 -3.14 2.53
C LEU A 26 7.17 -3.47 3.28
N ASP A 27 7.78 -2.46 3.85
CA ASP A 27 9.04 -2.60 4.58
C ASP A 27 8.81 -2.24 6.04
N SER A 28 8.96 -3.21 6.94
CA SER A 28 8.71 -3.03 8.37
C SER A 28 9.86 -2.38 9.12
N THR A 29 10.87 -1.84 8.43
CA THR A 29 11.99 -1.15 9.09
C THR A 29 11.58 0.09 9.86
N ASN A 30 10.34 0.52 9.70
CA ASN A 30 9.80 1.62 10.48
C ASN A 30 9.60 1.23 11.96
N GLY A 31 9.87 -0.01 12.31
CA GLY A 31 9.73 -0.52 13.65
C GLY A 31 10.92 -0.21 14.54
N ARG A 32 10.83 -0.66 15.77
CA ARG A 32 11.80 -0.38 16.83
C ARG A 32 13.02 -1.28 16.78
N SER A 33 13.02 -2.30 15.96
CA SER A 33 14.09 -3.28 15.92
C SER A 33 14.41 -3.66 14.49
N THR A 34 15.70 -3.63 14.16
CA THR A 34 16.18 -4.13 12.88
C THR A 34 16.22 -5.64 12.81
N TYR A 35 16.13 -6.32 13.96
CA TYR A 35 16.13 -7.79 14.00
C TYR A 35 14.91 -8.42 13.37
N HIS A 36 13.81 -7.67 13.32
CA HIS A 36 12.54 -8.19 12.83
C HIS A 36 12.10 -7.49 11.55
N ARG A 37 13.05 -6.99 10.79
CA ARG A 37 12.74 -6.37 9.51
C ARG A 37 12.06 -7.39 8.59
N ARG A 38 10.92 -7.00 8.06
CA ARG A 38 10.18 -7.79 7.10
C ARG A 38 9.97 -7.00 5.83
N ILE A 39 10.14 -7.69 4.71
CA ILE A 39 9.75 -7.19 3.41
C ILE A 39 8.58 -8.05 2.96
N GLU A 40 7.47 -7.41 2.66
CA GLU A 40 6.26 -8.10 2.20
C GLU A 40 5.76 -7.45 0.93
N TYR A 41 5.07 -8.23 0.12
CA TYR A 41 4.41 -7.75 -1.08
C TYR A 41 2.93 -8.09 -0.99
N ASP A 42 2.10 -7.22 -1.55
CA ASP A 42 0.68 -7.50 -1.68
C ASP A 42 0.19 -6.93 -3.00
N ILE A 43 -0.92 -7.45 -3.47
CA ILE A 43 -1.55 -6.98 -4.70
C ILE A 43 -3.01 -6.69 -4.39
N GLY A 44 -3.50 -5.57 -4.87
CA GLY A 44 -4.87 -5.17 -4.64
C GLY A 44 -5.15 -3.78 -5.16
N CYS A 45 -6.11 -3.12 -4.56
CA CYS A 45 -6.47 -1.76 -4.95
C CYS A 45 -6.89 -0.95 -3.72
N PHE A 46 -6.84 0.37 -3.86
CA PHE A 46 -7.44 1.27 -2.89
C PHE A 46 -8.84 1.63 -3.35
N LYS A 47 -9.82 1.47 -2.49
CA LYS A 47 -11.20 1.86 -2.76
C LYS A 47 -11.96 2.02 -1.45
N PRO A 48 -13.11 2.69 -1.47
CA PRO A 48 -13.94 2.76 -0.27
C PRO A 48 -14.40 1.37 0.16
N ASP A 49 -14.55 1.18 1.46
CA ASP A 49 -15.09 -0.06 2.01
C ASP A 49 -16.57 0.16 2.29
N SER A 50 -17.42 -0.79 1.91
CA SER A 50 -18.85 -0.71 2.13
C SER A 50 -19.25 -0.60 3.60
N ARG A 51 -18.35 -0.99 4.51
CA ARG A 51 -18.58 -0.90 5.96
C ARG A 51 -18.23 0.47 6.53
N ASP A 52 -17.67 1.37 5.72
CA ASP A 52 -17.24 2.69 6.14
C ASP A 52 -17.92 3.75 5.27
N ASN A 53 -18.74 4.59 5.88
CA ASN A 53 -19.49 5.63 5.17
C ASN A 53 -18.67 6.89 4.87
N SER A 54 -17.42 6.94 5.31
CA SER A 54 -16.61 8.14 5.18
C SER A 54 -16.04 8.37 3.77
N ARG A 55 -16.20 7.40 2.87
CA ARG A 55 -15.60 7.40 1.53
C ARG A 55 -14.08 7.38 1.55
N LYS A 56 -13.49 7.11 2.70
CA LYS A 56 -12.06 6.93 2.84
C LYS A 56 -11.61 5.75 1.99
N LEU A 57 -10.41 5.86 1.42
CA LEU A 57 -9.83 4.74 0.68
C LEU A 57 -9.23 3.73 1.65
N TRP A 58 -9.59 2.48 1.46
CA TRP A 58 -9.07 1.34 2.20
C TRP A 58 -8.24 0.47 1.27
N TRP A 59 -7.23 -0.18 1.81
CA TRP A 59 -6.46 -1.15 1.04
C TRP A 59 -7.22 -2.47 0.99
N HIS A 60 -7.56 -2.90 -0.20
CA HIS A 60 -8.21 -4.19 -0.45
C HIS A 60 -7.17 -5.11 -1.08
N GLY A 61 -6.44 -5.82 -0.22
CA GLY A 61 -5.39 -6.72 -0.65
C GLY A 61 -5.87 -8.14 -0.84
N THR A 62 -4.90 -9.04 -1.01
CA THR A 62 -5.19 -10.45 -1.29
C THR A 62 -5.87 -11.15 -0.11
N HIS A 63 -5.50 -10.77 1.11
CA HIS A 63 -5.95 -11.49 2.30
C HIS A 63 -6.85 -10.68 3.21
N SER A 64 -6.82 -9.37 3.10
CA SER A 64 -7.57 -8.53 4.03
C SER A 64 -7.78 -7.13 3.50
N THR A 65 -8.74 -6.44 4.11
CA THR A 65 -8.96 -5.01 3.91
C THR A 65 -8.33 -4.29 5.09
N GLN A 66 -7.50 -3.31 4.81
CA GLN A 66 -6.74 -2.61 5.85
C GLN A 66 -6.82 -1.10 5.69
N ASP A 67 -6.73 -0.41 6.82
CA ASP A 67 -6.63 1.05 6.85
C ASP A 67 -5.20 1.47 6.50
N PRO A 68 -4.99 2.24 5.42
CA PRO A 68 -3.64 2.68 5.05
C PRO A 68 -2.94 3.48 6.14
N THR A 69 -3.70 4.24 6.94
CA THR A 69 -3.11 5.00 8.06
C THR A 69 -2.48 4.07 9.09
N ARG A 70 -3.14 2.95 9.39
CA ARG A 70 -2.59 1.94 10.29
C ARG A 70 -1.39 1.23 9.68
N MET A 71 -1.47 0.91 8.41
CA MET A 71 -0.35 0.25 7.71
C MET A 71 0.91 1.10 7.79
N LYS A 72 0.79 2.40 7.61
CA LYS A 72 1.93 3.33 7.64
C LYS A 72 2.58 3.43 9.01
N LYS A 73 1.89 3.05 10.08
CA LYS A 73 2.50 3.02 11.42
C LYS A 73 3.50 1.87 11.57
N HIS A 74 3.35 0.83 10.77
CA HIS A 74 4.16 -0.38 10.87
C HIS A 74 5.10 -0.57 9.69
N TYR A 75 4.80 0.06 8.56
CA TYR A 75 5.55 -0.14 7.32
C TYR A 75 5.84 1.18 6.64
N THR A 76 6.98 1.23 5.97
CA THR A 76 7.18 2.16 4.87
C THR A 76 6.66 1.46 3.62
N ILE A 77 5.84 2.14 2.83
CA ILE A 77 5.09 1.51 1.76
C ILE A 77 5.40 2.19 0.43
N TRP A 78 5.69 1.38 -0.59
CA TRP A 78 5.80 1.83 -1.98
C TRP A 78 4.75 1.11 -2.80
N TRP A 79 4.34 1.73 -3.88
CA TRP A 79 3.34 1.15 -4.78
C TRP A 79 3.79 1.24 -6.22
N CYS A 80 3.25 0.34 -7.04
CA CYS A 80 3.53 0.28 -8.46
C CYS A 80 2.30 -0.29 -9.17
N PRO A 81 1.82 0.33 -10.26
CA PRO A 81 0.75 -0.27 -11.03
C PRO A 81 1.14 -1.66 -11.48
N VAL A 82 0.19 -2.60 -11.40
CA VAL A 82 0.50 -3.99 -11.74
C VAL A 82 0.97 -4.12 -13.18
N HIS A 83 0.40 -3.33 -14.10
CA HIS A 83 0.82 -3.38 -15.50
C HIS A 83 2.26 -2.89 -15.73
N GLU A 84 2.84 -2.19 -14.75
CA GLU A 84 4.25 -1.78 -14.79
C GLU A 84 5.14 -2.70 -13.96
N PHE A 85 4.56 -3.64 -13.25
CA PHE A 85 5.29 -4.56 -12.39
C PHE A 85 5.79 -5.74 -13.22
N ASP A 86 7.08 -5.80 -13.46
CA ASP A 86 7.67 -6.80 -14.33
C ASP A 86 8.33 -7.94 -13.56
N GLY A 87 7.79 -8.23 -12.43
CA GLY A 87 8.13 -9.42 -11.70
C GLY A 87 9.09 -9.19 -10.55
N MET A 88 9.29 -10.25 -9.87
CA MET A 88 10.20 -10.34 -8.75
C MET A 88 11.40 -11.19 -9.10
#